data_e5d0d14c419c0541c07cda7d8ec2ec50
#
_entry.id   e5d0d14c419c0541c07cda7d8ec2ec50
#
_cell.length_a   1.000
_cell.length_b   1.000
_cell.length_c   1.000
_cell.angle_alpha   90.00
_cell.angle_beta   90.00
_cell.angle_gamma   90.00
#
_symmetry.space_group_name_H-M   'P 1'
#
loop_
_entity.id
_entity.type
_entity.pdbx_description
1 polymer ?
#
loop_
_entity_poly.entity_id
_entity_poly.type
_entity_poly.pdbx_seq_one_letter_code
_entity_poly.pdbx_strand_id
1 'polypeptide(L)'
;SLRMPSITELFYSVGGHKANPNLRPEELTAWELGAKYEANGVAARAHLFHNRYTHLIDWINSGETDASGSLLWRSVNFGKIKAFGVETHVAFDFKQLLPAQQVLQQLQLGYCFIQQNQHEPAGIRSRYALEYLKQKFVAAVQFHVVSQLNLQVNYRFQHRMGQYLDASGVAHHYGSYGLLDAKFLWQAPRWQAYVEGNNLLNRHYFDVGNVPQPSCWVVAGAAFNIQL
;
A
#
# COMPACT_ATOMS: atom_id res chain seq x y z
N SER A 1 -11.19 -7.07 18.40
CA SER A 1 -11.46 -5.62 18.42
C SER A 1 -12.85 -5.33 17.82
N LEU A 2 -13.38 -4.16 18.14
CA LEU A 2 -14.66 -3.67 17.65
C LEU A 2 -14.47 -2.32 16.95
N ARG A 3 -15.17 -2.08 15.82
CA ARG A 3 -15.30 -0.76 15.20
C ARG A 3 -16.77 -0.35 15.20
N MET A 4 -17.08 0.76 15.83
CA MET A 4 -18.41 1.34 15.77
C MET A 4 -18.65 1.98 14.39
N PRO A 5 -19.90 1.93 13.87
CA PRO A 5 -20.24 2.66 12.66
C PRO A 5 -19.97 4.16 12.85
N SER A 6 -19.48 4.82 11.81
CA SER A 6 -19.30 6.28 11.79
C SER A 6 -20.63 7.00 11.59
N ILE A 7 -20.66 8.29 11.93
CA ILE A 7 -21.84 9.15 11.70
C ILE A 7 -22.23 9.16 10.22
N THR A 8 -21.24 9.14 9.33
CA THR A 8 -21.48 9.10 7.88
C THR A 8 -22.19 7.80 7.47
N GLU A 9 -21.73 6.66 7.98
CA GLU A 9 -22.33 5.36 7.68
C GLU A 9 -23.76 5.23 8.23
N LEU A 10 -24.05 5.88 9.36
CA LEU A 10 -25.36 5.82 10.01
C LEU A 10 -26.39 6.81 9.44
N PHE A 11 -25.95 8.02 9.02
CA PHE A 11 -26.88 9.11 8.78
C PHE A 11 -26.66 9.90 7.47
N TYR A 12 -25.55 9.69 6.75
CA TYR A 12 -25.30 10.45 5.52
C TYR A 12 -26.05 9.84 4.33
N SER A 13 -27.05 10.57 3.84
CA SER A 13 -27.89 10.13 2.71
C SER A 13 -28.02 11.24 1.67
N VAL A 14 -26.90 11.59 1.01
CA VAL A 14 -26.81 12.66 0.01
C VAL A 14 -25.96 12.17 -1.19
N GLY A 15 -26.30 12.62 -2.40
CA GLY A 15 -25.45 12.44 -3.58
C GLY A 15 -25.18 10.97 -3.94
N GLY A 16 -26.22 10.17 -4.11
CA GLY A 16 -26.10 8.75 -4.47
C GLY A 16 -25.64 7.86 -3.31
N HIS A 17 -25.69 8.36 -2.06
CA HIS A 17 -25.40 7.57 -0.86
C HIS A 17 -26.64 7.42 -0.01
N LYS A 18 -26.86 6.23 0.53
CA LYS A 18 -27.93 5.92 1.47
C LYS A 18 -27.37 5.25 2.71
N ALA A 19 -27.30 6.01 3.80
CA ALA A 19 -26.87 5.55 5.11
C ALA A 19 -27.85 4.54 5.73
N ASN A 20 -27.39 3.82 6.77
CA ASN A 20 -28.19 2.83 7.48
C ASN A 20 -28.03 3.01 9.00
N PRO A 21 -29.03 3.52 9.70
CA PRO A 21 -28.97 3.73 11.15
C PRO A 21 -28.96 2.42 11.96
N ASN A 22 -29.23 1.28 11.33
CA ASN A 22 -29.34 -0.02 11.99
C ASN A 22 -28.04 -0.87 11.82
N LEU A 23 -26.92 -0.25 11.49
CA LEU A 23 -25.64 -0.97 11.38
C LEU A 23 -25.20 -1.52 12.74
N ARG A 24 -24.70 -2.76 12.70
CA ARG A 24 -24.03 -3.41 13.82
C ARG A 24 -22.54 -3.02 13.81
N PRO A 25 -21.88 -2.97 14.97
CA PRO A 25 -20.42 -2.84 15.03
C PRO A 25 -19.72 -3.93 14.25
N GLU A 26 -18.61 -3.57 13.61
CA GLU A 26 -17.70 -4.58 13.06
C GLU A 26 -16.95 -5.27 14.18
N GLU A 27 -16.74 -6.56 14.03
CA GLU A 27 -15.94 -7.37 14.94
C GLU A 27 -14.74 -7.95 14.18
N LEU A 28 -13.57 -7.86 14.79
CA LEU A 28 -12.35 -8.50 14.31
C LEU A 28 -11.81 -9.46 15.36
N THR A 29 -11.66 -10.72 14.98
CA THR A 29 -10.83 -11.70 15.68
C THR A 29 -9.55 -11.90 14.87
N ALA A 30 -8.41 -11.60 15.48
CA ALA A 30 -7.09 -11.72 14.86
C ALA A 30 -6.24 -12.75 15.62
N TRP A 31 -5.53 -13.59 14.85
CA TRP A 31 -4.49 -14.50 15.32
C TRP A 31 -3.20 -14.14 14.63
N GLU A 32 -2.16 -13.93 15.41
CA GLU A 32 -0.89 -13.44 14.91
C GLU A 32 0.26 -14.24 15.51
N LEU A 33 1.26 -14.54 14.67
CA LEU A 33 2.50 -15.17 15.07
C LEU A 33 3.67 -14.41 14.41
N GLY A 34 4.61 -13.94 15.22
CA GLY A 34 5.76 -13.20 14.73
C GLY A 34 7.08 -13.80 15.22
N ALA A 35 8.11 -13.66 14.39
CA ALA A 35 9.48 -13.98 14.74
C ALA A 35 10.40 -12.84 14.34
N LYS A 36 11.41 -12.58 15.16
CA LYS A 36 12.48 -11.59 14.90
C LYS A 36 13.84 -12.26 15.08
N TYR A 37 14.75 -11.96 14.17
CA TYR A 37 16.17 -12.31 14.26
C TYR A 37 17.00 -11.05 14.03
N GLU A 38 18.04 -10.86 14.81
CA GLU A 38 18.96 -9.75 14.67
C GLU A 38 20.33 -10.15 15.18
N ALA A 39 21.27 -10.35 14.29
CA ALA A 39 22.67 -10.65 14.61
C ALA A 39 23.57 -10.38 13.41
N ASN A 40 24.82 -10.01 13.70
CA ASN A 40 25.92 -9.97 12.71
C ASN A 40 25.59 -9.23 11.40
N GLY A 41 24.92 -8.08 11.50
CA GLY A 41 24.56 -7.28 10.32
C GLY A 41 23.36 -7.81 9.53
N VAL A 42 22.61 -8.79 10.06
CA VAL A 42 21.35 -9.28 9.49
C VAL A 42 20.23 -9.01 10.48
N ALA A 43 19.19 -8.35 10.02
CA ALA A 43 17.92 -8.21 10.75
C ALA A 43 16.79 -8.79 9.91
N ALA A 44 16.03 -9.73 10.47
CA ALA A 44 14.90 -10.35 9.79
C ALA A 44 13.67 -10.34 10.69
N ARG A 45 12.51 -10.10 10.10
CA ARG A 45 11.20 -10.20 10.75
C ARG A 45 10.25 -10.97 9.84
N ALA A 46 9.49 -11.87 10.44
CA ALA A 46 8.41 -12.57 9.77
C ALA A 46 7.17 -12.49 10.64
N HIS A 47 6.03 -12.26 10.02
CA HIS A 47 4.74 -12.14 10.68
C HIS A 47 3.69 -12.88 9.88
N LEU A 48 2.94 -13.77 10.53
CA LEU A 48 1.80 -14.49 9.98
C LEU A 48 0.57 -14.00 10.70
N PHE A 49 -0.51 -13.78 9.97
CA PHE A 49 -1.77 -13.39 10.57
C PHE A 49 -2.96 -14.07 9.91
N HIS A 50 -3.98 -14.29 10.71
CA HIS A 50 -5.30 -14.74 10.27
C HIS A 50 -6.36 -13.86 10.91
N ASN A 51 -7.07 -13.10 10.09
CA ASN A 51 -8.11 -12.17 10.50
C ASN A 51 -9.48 -12.69 10.10
N ARG A 52 -10.43 -12.63 11.01
CA ARG A 52 -11.85 -12.92 10.76
C ARG A 52 -12.67 -11.68 11.09
N TYR A 53 -13.21 -11.07 10.07
CA TYR A 53 -14.15 -9.95 10.18
C TYR A 53 -15.58 -10.49 10.16
N THR A 54 -16.41 -9.96 11.06
CA THR A 54 -17.86 -10.17 11.06
C THR A 54 -18.55 -8.84 11.11
N HIS A 55 -19.70 -8.71 10.44
CA HIS A 55 -20.45 -7.46 10.30
C HIS A 55 -19.64 -6.31 9.71
N LEU A 56 -18.68 -6.62 8.82
CA LEU A 56 -17.87 -5.59 8.15
C LEU A 56 -18.78 -4.53 7.53
N ILE A 57 -18.55 -3.26 7.81
CA ILE A 57 -19.35 -2.17 7.28
C ILE A 57 -18.72 -1.70 5.97
N ASP A 58 -19.54 -1.67 4.92
CA ASP A 58 -19.12 -1.22 3.62
C ASP A 58 -20.24 -0.46 2.89
N TRP A 59 -19.84 0.35 1.93
CA TRP A 59 -20.72 0.95 0.95
C TRP A 59 -20.79 0.06 -0.27
N ILE A 60 -21.94 -0.53 -0.52
CA ILE A 60 -22.16 -1.41 -1.66
C ILE A 60 -23.14 -0.82 -2.65
N ASN A 61 -22.98 -1.16 -3.91
CA ASN A 61 -23.96 -0.93 -4.97
C ASN A 61 -24.32 -2.27 -5.62
N SER A 62 -25.61 -2.56 -5.71
CA SER A 62 -26.17 -3.78 -6.31
C SER A 62 -26.72 -3.54 -7.72
N GLY A 63 -26.26 -2.51 -8.43
CA GLY A 63 -26.78 -2.07 -9.72
C GLY A 63 -27.90 -1.03 -9.61
N GLU A 64 -28.26 -0.63 -8.38
CA GLU A 64 -29.30 0.39 -8.17
C GLU A 64 -28.78 1.79 -8.51
N THR A 65 -29.70 2.64 -8.99
CA THR A 65 -29.47 4.06 -9.23
C THR A 65 -30.42 4.91 -8.39
N ASP A 66 -30.03 6.14 -8.10
CA ASP A 66 -30.90 7.14 -7.50
C ASP A 66 -31.83 7.79 -8.53
N ALA A 67 -32.66 8.75 -8.09
CA ALA A 67 -33.58 9.45 -8.97
C ALA A 67 -32.90 10.28 -10.08
N SER A 68 -31.62 10.57 -9.96
CA SER A 68 -30.82 11.26 -10.99
C SER A 68 -30.16 10.30 -12.00
N GLY A 69 -30.33 8.97 -11.82
CA GLY A 69 -29.66 7.96 -12.61
C GLY A 69 -28.22 7.64 -12.17
N SER A 70 -27.75 8.26 -11.06
CA SER A 70 -26.44 7.99 -10.50
C SER A 70 -26.43 6.71 -9.66
N LEU A 71 -25.31 6.00 -9.59
CA LEU A 71 -25.18 4.78 -8.77
C LEU A 71 -25.53 5.05 -7.31
N LEU A 72 -26.46 4.26 -6.76
CA LEU A 72 -26.86 4.35 -5.35
C LEU A 72 -26.03 3.41 -4.48
N TRP A 73 -25.23 3.99 -3.61
CA TRP A 73 -24.38 3.27 -2.63
C TRP A 73 -25.10 3.17 -1.29
N ARG A 74 -25.20 1.96 -0.76
CA ARG A 74 -25.84 1.71 0.54
C ARG A 74 -24.82 1.28 1.56
N SER A 75 -24.86 1.88 2.76
CA SER A 75 -24.07 1.43 3.90
C SER A 75 -24.71 0.19 4.51
N VAL A 76 -23.97 -0.91 4.55
CA VAL A 76 -24.45 -2.21 5.03
C VAL A 76 -23.39 -2.94 5.84
N ASN A 77 -23.84 -3.89 6.68
CA ASN A 77 -22.93 -4.88 7.24
C ASN A 77 -22.69 -5.98 6.18
N PHE A 78 -21.53 -5.93 5.54
CA PHE A 78 -21.14 -6.78 4.41
C PHE A 78 -20.58 -8.11 4.87
N GLY A 79 -21.39 -8.96 5.48
CA GLY A 79 -21.08 -10.37 5.71
C GLY A 79 -19.84 -10.68 6.56
N LYS A 80 -19.11 -11.72 6.15
CA LYS A 80 -17.90 -12.22 6.83
C LYS A 80 -16.74 -12.29 5.85
N ILE A 81 -15.60 -11.74 6.24
CA ILE A 81 -14.35 -11.84 5.49
C ILE A 81 -13.33 -12.57 6.35
N LYS A 82 -12.63 -13.52 5.76
CA LYS A 82 -11.44 -14.14 6.35
C LYS A 82 -10.25 -13.71 5.52
N ALA A 83 -9.22 -13.22 6.18
CA ALA A 83 -7.96 -12.86 5.55
C ALA A 83 -6.83 -13.64 6.22
N PHE A 84 -5.98 -14.24 5.41
CA PHE A 84 -4.69 -14.77 5.82
C PHE A 84 -3.59 -13.98 5.17
N GLY A 85 -2.52 -13.70 5.90
CA GLY A 85 -1.40 -12.96 5.36
C GLY A 85 -0.06 -13.35 5.96
N VAL A 86 0.97 -12.99 5.20
CA VAL A 86 2.38 -13.15 5.55
C VAL A 86 3.07 -11.83 5.27
N GLU A 87 3.82 -11.33 6.25
CA GLU A 87 4.70 -10.18 6.08
C GLU A 87 6.11 -10.59 6.47
N THR A 88 7.07 -10.24 5.62
CA THR A 88 8.49 -10.48 5.89
C THR A 88 9.29 -9.22 5.59
N HIS A 89 10.32 -9.00 6.38
CA HIS A 89 11.30 -7.95 6.14
C HIS A 89 12.68 -8.47 6.51
N VAL A 90 13.64 -8.29 5.61
CA VAL A 90 15.03 -8.64 5.84
C VAL A 90 15.91 -7.44 5.49
N ALA A 91 16.83 -7.12 6.37
CA ALA A 91 17.82 -6.07 6.16
C ALA A 91 19.23 -6.65 6.36
N PHE A 92 20.13 -6.27 5.46
CA PHE A 92 21.54 -6.62 5.48
C PHE A 92 22.35 -5.33 5.62
N ASP A 93 23.16 -5.25 6.66
CA ASP A 93 24.17 -4.21 6.84
C ASP A 93 25.53 -4.75 6.34
N PHE A 94 25.91 -4.35 5.15
CA PHE A 94 27.13 -4.84 4.52
C PHE A 94 28.40 -4.26 5.12
N LYS A 95 28.32 -3.18 5.91
CA LYS A 95 29.47 -2.69 6.67
C LYS A 95 29.88 -3.70 7.75
N GLN A 96 28.92 -4.43 8.31
CA GLN A 96 29.17 -5.47 9.29
C GLN A 96 29.46 -6.82 8.63
N LEU A 97 28.72 -7.18 7.56
CA LEU A 97 28.84 -8.48 6.89
C LEU A 97 30.13 -8.61 6.07
N LEU A 98 30.53 -7.55 5.39
CA LEU A 98 31.67 -7.51 4.48
C LEU A 98 32.49 -6.24 4.72
N PRO A 99 33.23 -6.12 5.84
CA PRO A 99 33.92 -4.90 6.23
C PRO A 99 35.00 -4.44 5.24
N ALA A 100 35.52 -5.35 4.42
CA ALA A 100 36.56 -5.05 3.42
C ALA A 100 36.04 -4.29 2.20
N GLN A 101 34.71 -4.33 1.93
CA GLN A 101 34.10 -3.58 0.85
C GLN A 101 33.39 -2.34 1.40
N GLN A 102 33.37 -1.25 0.64
CA GLN A 102 32.81 0.05 1.10
C GLN A 102 31.67 0.57 0.20
N VAL A 103 31.41 -0.09 -0.92
CA VAL A 103 30.46 0.39 -1.92
C VAL A 103 29.02 0.06 -1.53
N LEU A 104 28.71 -1.21 -1.30
CA LEU A 104 27.35 -1.65 -0.92
C LEU A 104 27.17 -1.47 0.58
N GLN A 105 26.25 -0.59 0.96
CA GLN A 105 26.05 -0.26 2.37
C GLN A 105 24.94 -1.11 3.00
N GLN A 106 23.79 -1.14 2.35
CA GLN A 106 22.59 -1.78 2.89
C GLN A 106 21.71 -2.36 1.78
N LEU A 107 21.09 -3.49 2.05
CA LEU A 107 19.99 -4.06 1.27
C LEU A 107 18.82 -4.31 2.21
N GLN A 108 17.64 -3.83 1.84
CA GLN A 108 16.39 -4.13 2.54
C GLN A 108 15.43 -4.80 1.56
N LEU A 109 14.83 -5.89 1.99
CA LEU A 109 13.80 -6.63 1.25
C LEU A 109 12.56 -6.74 2.11
N GLY A 110 11.41 -6.46 1.53
CA GLY A 110 10.12 -6.62 2.19
C GLY A 110 9.15 -7.32 1.27
N TYR A 111 8.38 -8.24 1.81
CA TYR A 111 7.30 -8.91 1.09
C TYR A 111 6.07 -9.01 1.97
N CYS A 112 4.93 -8.67 1.39
CA CYS A 112 3.62 -8.83 1.99
C CYS A 112 2.73 -9.59 1.01
N PHE A 113 2.04 -10.61 1.54
CA PHE A 113 1.02 -11.36 0.84
C PHE A 113 -0.24 -11.42 1.69
N ILE A 114 -1.39 -11.13 1.09
CA ILE A 114 -2.70 -11.22 1.73
C ILE A 114 -3.62 -12.00 0.79
N GLN A 115 -4.27 -13.01 1.33
CA GLN A 115 -5.35 -13.73 0.67
C GLN A 115 -6.64 -13.52 1.47
N GLN A 116 -7.62 -12.92 0.83
CA GLN A 116 -8.97 -12.82 1.39
C GLN A 116 -9.88 -13.88 0.77
N ASN A 117 -10.67 -14.53 1.61
CA ASN A 117 -11.73 -15.41 1.16
C ASN A 117 -13.06 -14.68 1.36
N GLN A 118 -13.64 -14.29 0.24
CA GLN A 118 -14.89 -13.52 0.19
C GLN A 118 -15.93 -14.36 -0.54
N HIS A 119 -17.12 -14.44 0.03
CA HIS A 119 -18.30 -14.90 -0.70
C HIS A 119 -19.02 -13.66 -1.22
N GLU A 120 -18.75 -13.30 -2.45
CA GLU A 120 -19.44 -12.19 -3.13
C GLU A 120 -20.72 -12.73 -3.79
N PRO A 121 -21.89 -12.15 -3.46
CA PRO A 121 -23.04 -12.31 -4.36
C PRO A 121 -22.71 -11.66 -5.70
N ALA A 122 -22.98 -12.36 -6.79
CA ALA A 122 -22.74 -11.82 -8.12
C ALA A 122 -23.46 -10.48 -8.33
N GLY A 123 -22.76 -9.50 -8.91
CA GLY A 123 -23.31 -8.19 -9.23
C GLY A 123 -23.22 -7.12 -8.14
N ILE A 124 -22.61 -7.41 -6.98
CA ILE A 124 -22.35 -6.42 -5.93
C ILE A 124 -21.00 -5.74 -6.17
N ARG A 125 -21.01 -4.41 -6.10
CA ARG A 125 -19.79 -3.58 -6.05
C ARG A 125 -19.57 -3.11 -4.63
N SER A 126 -18.37 -3.24 -4.12
CA SER A 126 -17.94 -2.81 -2.79
C SER A 126 -16.93 -1.68 -2.92
N ARG A 127 -16.91 -0.73 -1.97
CA ARG A 127 -15.91 0.34 -1.97
C ARG A 127 -14.63 -0.03 -1.25
N TYR A 128 -14.70 -0.89 -0.25
CA TYR A 128 -13.55 -1.17 0.63
C TYR A 128 -13.23 -2.65 0.74
N ALA A 129 -14.23 -3.49 0.93
CA ALA A 129 -14.03 -4.88 1.28
C ALA A 129 -13.39 -5.72 0.17
N LEU A 130 -13.64 -5.37 -1.10
CA LEU A 130 -13.20 -6.14 -2.26
C LEU A 130 -11.89 -5.64 -2.86
N GLU A 131 -11.46 -4.43 -2.49
CA GLU A 131 -10.22 -3.82 -2.96
C GLU A 131 -9.13 -3.94 -1.92
N TYR A 132 -8.21 -4.88 -2.10
CA TYR A 132 -7.08 -5.05 -1.20
C TYR A 132 -5.77 -5.33 -1.94
N LEU A 133 -4.66 -4.98 -1.31
CA LEU A 133 -3.32 -5.23 -1.84
C LEU A 133 -2.95 -6.69 -1.58
N LYS A 134 -3.05 -7.53 -2.63
CA LYS A 134 -2.79 -8.97 -2.53
C LYS A 134 -1.31 -9.29 -2.36
N GLN A 135 -0.45 -8.58 -3.10
CA GLN A 135 0.99 -8.76 -3.05
C GLN A 135 1.70 -7.42 -3.11
N LYS A 136 2.72 -7.27 -2.29
CA LYS A 136 3.65 -6.16 -2.33
C LYS A 136 5.07 -6.69 -2.08
N PHE A 137 5.98 -6.39 -2.98
CA PHE A 137 7.40 -6.59 -2.80
C PHE A 137 8.10 -5.24 -2.85
N VAL A 138 9.05 -5.02 -1.95
CA VAL A 138 9.91 -3.85 -1.94
C VAL A 138 11.37 -4.30 -1.81
N ALA A 139 12.25 -3.65 -2.53
CA ALA A 139 13.69 -3.78 -2.39
C ALA A 139 14.31 -2.39 -2.36
N ALA A 140 15.15 -2.11 -1.38
CA ALA A 140 15.89 -0.87 -1.27
C ALA A 140 17.37 -1.19 -1.10
N VAL A 141 18.20 -0.59 -1.94
CA VAL A 141 19.66 -0.78 -1.94
C VAL A 141 20.32 0.58 -1.76
N GLN A 142 21.29 0.65 -0.87
CA GLN A 142 22.10 1.84 -0.65
C GLN A 142 23.55 1.56 -1.01
N PHE A 143 24.10 2.45 -1.83
CA PHE A 143 25.50 2.41 -2.25
C PHE A 143 26.21 3.69 -1.79
N HIS A 144 27.43 3.53 -1.30
CA HIS A 144 28.38 4.60 -1.15
C HIS A 144 29.25 4.63 -2.40
N VAL A 145 29.02 5.57 -3.31
CA VAL A 145 29.67 5.55 -4.62
C VAL A 145 31.10 6.06 -4.51
N VAL A 146 31.28 7.28 -4.04
CA VAL A 146 32.58 7.90 -3.76
C VAL A 146 32.41 8.99 -2.70
N SER A 147 33.37 9.12 -1.78
CA SER A 147 33.51 10.26 -0.85
C SER A 147 32.19 10.72 -0.21
N GLN A 148 31.51 11.72 -0.80
CA GLN A 148 30.27 12.31 -0.34
C GLN A 148 29.02 11.85 -1.13
N LEU A 149 29.21 11.04 -2.19
CA LEU A 149 28.12 10.64 -3.08
C LEU A 149 27.56 9.27 -2.69
N ASN A 150 26.26 9.28 -2.38
CA ASN A 150 25.49 8.08 -2.11
C ASN A 150 24.40 7.90 -3.20
N LEU A 151 24.14 6.65 -3.53
CA LEU A 151 23.05 6.25 -4.41
C LEU A 151 22.08 5.35 -3.64
N GLN A 152 20.82 5.67 -3.67
CA GLN A 152 19.74 4.80 -3.21
C GLN A 152 18.89 4.39 -4.41
N VAL A 153 18.60 3.10 -4.52
CA VAL A 153 17.71 2.53 -5.53
C VAL A 153 16.60 1.81 -4.82
N ASN A 154 15.36 2.11 -5.18
CA ASN A 154 14.16 1.49 -4.63
C ASN A 154 13.38 0.83 -5.75
N TYR A 155 12.99 -0.42 -5.56
CA TYR A 155 12.05 -1.12 -6.42
C TYR A 155 10.82 -1.51 -5.63
N ARG A 156 9.64 -1.32 -6.21
CA ARG A 156 8.36 -1.69 -5.62
C ARG A 156 7.51 -2.41 -6.66
N PHE A 157 7.09 -3.62 -6.35
CA PHE A 157 6.07 -4.35 -7.09
C PHE A 157 4.79 -4.40 -6.28
N GLN A 158 3.64 -4.22 -6.94
CA GLN A 158 2.31 -4.30 -6.32
C GLN A 158 1.33 -5.03 -7.22
N HIS A 159 0.45 -5.82 -6.57
CA HIS A 159 -0.71 -6.44 -7.19
C HIS A 159 -1.92 -6.22 -6.27
N ARG A 160 -2.86 -5.41 -6.74
CA ARG A 160 -4.13 -5.12 -6.07
C ARG A 160 -5.24 -5.96 -6.65
N MET A 161 -6.12 -6.47 -5.80
CA MET A 161 -7.40 -7.07 -6.18
C MET A 161 -8.47 -5.99 -6.25
N GLY A 162 -9.56 -6.29 -6.98
CA GLY A 162 -10.68 -5.38 -7.15
C GLY A 162 -10.74 -4.77 -8.55
N GLN A 163 -11.63 -3.79 -8.69
CA GLN A 163 -11.92 -3.14 -9.97
C GLN A 163 -12.20 -1.65 -9.74
N TYR A 164 -11.87 -0.83 -10.71
CA TYR A 164 -12.27 0.57 -10.76
C TYR A 164 -13.12 0.83 -12.00
N LEU A 165 -13.92 1.89 -11.96
CA LEU A 165 -14.71 2.34 -13.12
C LEU A 165 -13.98 3.47 -13.81
N ASP A 166 -13.89 3.41 -15.12
CA ASP A 166 -13.43 4.55 -15.91
C ASP A 166 -14.54 5.64 -16.07
N ALA A 167 -14.20 6.73 -16.75
CA ALA A 167 -15.12 7.85 -16.95
C ALA A 167 -16.40 7.47 -17.75
N SER A 168 -16.35 6.38 -18.50
CA SER A 168 -17.49 5.82 -19.25
C SER A 168 -18.31 4.81 -18.45
N GLY A 169 -17.90 4.52 -17.20
CA GLY A 169 -18.55 3.55 -16.34
C GLY A 169 -18.16 2.09 -16.61
N VAL A 170 -17.13 1.86 -17.43
CA VAL A 170 -16.61 0.52 -17.72
C VAL A 170 -15.71 0.07 -16.57
N ALA A 171 -15.88 -1.17 -16.11
CA ALA A 171 -15.09 -1.75 -15.04
C ALA A 171 -13.76 -2.29 -15.58
N HIS A 172 -12.67 -1.93 -14.90
CA HIS A 172 -11.31 -2.40 -15.19
C HIS A 172 -10.71 -3.04 -13.94
N HIS A 173 -10.05 -4.18 -14.09
CA HIS A 173 -9.26 -4.78 -13.01
C HIS A 173 -7.96 -4.01 -12.82
N TYR A 174 -7.51 -3.93 -11.55
CA TYR A 174 -6.17 -3.41 -11.26
C TYR A 174 -5.11 -4.34 -11.83
N GLY A 175 -4.21 -3.79 -12.63
CA GLY A 175 -3.03 -4.51 -13.12
C GLY A 175 -1.92 -4.56 -12.08
N SER A 176 -1.07 -5.57 -12.17
CA SER A 176 0.20 -5.54 -11.44
C SER A 176 1.17 -4.57 -12.09
N TYR A 177 1.96 -3.89 -11.26
CA TYR A 177 2.99 -2.97 -11.75
C TYR A 177 4.24 -2.99 -10.87
N GLY A 178 5.37 -2.65 -11.49
CA GLY A 178 6.64 -2.44 -10.83
C GLY A 178 7.14 -1.02 -11.08
N LEU A 179 7.61 -0.35 -10.02
CA LEU A 179 8.19 0.99 -10.05
C LEU A 179 9.64 0.91 -9.63
N LEU A 180 10.48 1.69 -10.28
CA LEU A 180 11.89 1.85 -9.95
C LEU A 180 12.15 3.33 -9.71
N ASP A 181 12.72 3.64 -8.55
CA ASP A 181 13.10 4.98 -8.15
C ASP A 181 14.60 4.99 -7.81
N ALA A 182 15.30 6.08 -8.10
CA ALA A 182 16.70 6.23 -7.73
C ALA A 182 16.98 7.65 -7.26
N LYS A 183 17.82 7.77 -6.23
CA LYS A 183 18.23 9.03 -5.63
C LYS A 183 19.73 9.09 -5.49
N PHE A 184 20.34 10.07 -6.13
CA PHE A 184 21.71 10.49 -5.86
C PHE A 184 21.71 11.57 -4.79
N LEU A 185 22.49 11.37 -3.74
CA LEU A 185 22.63 12.28 -2.63
C LEU A 185 24.11 12.61 -2.42
N TRP A 186 24.44 13.88 -2.61
CA TRP A 186 25.74 14.44 -2.22
C TRP A 186 25.64 15.03 -0.82
N GLN A 187 26.52 14.59 0.08
CA GLN A 187 26.57 15.06 1.47
C GLN A 187 27.95 15.65 1.77
N ALA A 188 28.01 16.96 1.98
CA ALA A 188 29.17 17.69 2.45
C ALA A 188 28.95 18.16 3.90
N PRO A 189 29.98 18.58 4.67
CA PRO A 189 29.83 18.93 6.08
C PRO A 189 28.80 20.04 6.37
N ARG A 190 28.60 20.97 5.44
CA ARG A 190 27.70 22.13 5.63
C ARG A 190 26.53 22.18 4.67
N TRP A 191 26.48 21.32 3.67
CA TRP A 191 25.40 21.30 2.67
C TRP A 191 25.19 19.91 2.12
N GLN A 192 23.99 19.68 1.63
CA GLN A 192 23.65 18.48 0.86
C GLN A 192 22.84 18.86 -0.37
N ALA A 193 22.98 18.10 -1.44
CA ALA A 193 22.15 18.23 -2.62
C ALA A 193 21.74 16.84 -3.11
N TYR A 194 20.57 16.76 -3.74
CA TYR A 194 20.10 15.50 -4.30
C TYR A 194 19.39 15.70 -5.63
N VAL A 195 19.41 14.66 -6.42
CA VAL A 195 18.55 14.45 -7.57
C VAL A 195 17.88 13.10 -7.41
N GLU A 196 16.56 13.09 -7.56
CA GLU A 196 15.74 11.89 -7.40
C GLU A 196 14.85 11.72 -8.62
N GLY A 197 14.94 10.53 -9.26
CA GLY A 197 14.06 10.13 -10.34
C GLY A 197 13.07 9.09 -9.83
N ASN A 198 11.80 9.35 -10.07
CA ASN A 198 10.70 8.50 -9.65
C ASN A 198 10.04 7.87 -10.87
N ASN A 199 9.57 6.63 -10.72
CA ASN A 199 8.96 5.84 -11.79
C ASN A 199 9.85 5.81 -13.05
N LEU A 200 11.13 5.48 -12.89
CA LEU A 200 12.13 5.46 -13.98
C LEU A 200 11.77 4.47 -15.09
N LEU A 201 10.93 3.46 -14.80
CA LEU A 201 10.39 2.55 -15.79
C LEU A 201 9.23 3.15 -16.60
N ASN A 202 8.85 4.38 -16.30
CA ASN A 202 7.76 5.12 -16.92
C ASN A 202 6.45 4.32 -17.02
N ARG A 203 6.08 3.62 -15.95
CA ARG A 203 4.86 2.81 -15.92
C ARG A 203 3.62 3.70 -15.78
N HIS A 204 2.62 3.44 -16.62
CA HIS A 204 1.27 3.96 -16.43
C HIS A 204 0.52 3.00 -15.51
N TYR A 205 0.00 3.50 -14.39
CA TYR A 205 -0.67 2.67 -13.42
C TYR A 205 -1.74 3.43 -12.64
N PHE A 206 -2.67 2.68 -12.08
CA PHE A 206 -3.71 3.13 -11.16
C PHE A 206 -3.49 2.43 -9.82
N ASP A 207 -3.42 3.18 -8.73
CA ASP A 207 -3.22 2.60 -7.40
C ASP A 207 -4.54 2.45 -6.66
N VAL A 208 -5.39 3.48 -6.70
CA VAL A 208 -6.73 3.48 -6.09
C VAL A 208 -7.70 4.20 -7.02
N GLY A 209 -8.84 3.57 -7.30
CA GLY A 209 -9.86 4.13 -8.17
C GLY A 209 -9.35 4.40 -9.58
N ASN A 210 -10.04 5.27 -10.30
CA ASN A 210 -9.67 5.72 -11.64
C ASN A 210 -8.74 6.95 -11.60
N VAL A 211 -7.77 6.98 -10.68
CA VAL A 211 -6.82 8.07 -10.57
C VAL A 211 -5.49 7.65 -11.18
N PRO A 212 -5.14 8.17 -12.38
CA PRO A 212 -3.85 7.88 -13.00
C PRO A 212 -2.72 8.45 -12.14
N GLN A 213 -1.69 7.66 -11.96
CA GLN A 213 -0.52 8.05 -11.19
C GLN A 213 0.55 8.68 -12.08
N PRO A 214 1.45 9.53 -11.52
CA PRO A 214 2.48 10.19 -12.31
C PRO A 214 3.37 9.20 -13.08
N SER A 215 3.64 9.53 -14.33
CA SER A 215 4.69 8.90 -15.14
C SER A 215 6.08 9.18 -14.57
N CYS A 216 7.15 8.92 -15.31
CA CYS A 216 8.51 9.26 -14.87
C CYS A 216 8.63 10.77 -14.59
N TRP A 217 9.16 11.14 -13.43
CA TRP A 217 9.41 12.51 -13.03
C TRP A 217 10.68 12.62 -12.19
N VAL A 218 11.26 13.82 -12.18
CA VAL A 218 12.53 14.11 -11.50
C VAL A 218 12.33 15.28 -10.55
N VAL A 219 12.96 15.18 -9.38
CA VAL A 219 13.05 16.28 -8.42
C VAL A 219 14.50 16.46 -7.99
N ALA A 220 14.89 17.71 -7.75
CA ALA A 220 16.18 18.07 -7.19
C ALA A 220 16.01 19.02 -6.01
N GLY A 221 16.92 18.94 -5.05
CA GLY A 221 16.90 19.82 -3.89
C GLY A 221 18.28 19.99 -3.27
N ALA A 222 18.41 21.04 -2.47
CA ALA A 222 19.61 21.31 -1.67
C ALA A 222 19.21 21.82 -0.28
N ALA A 223 20.03 21.52 0.72
CA ALA A 223 19.89 22.01 2.08
C ALA A 223 21.25 22.48 2.63
N PHE A 224 21.24 23.53 3.42
CA PHE A 224 22.42 24.10 4.06
C PHE A 224 22.25 24.08 5.58
N ASN A 225 23.30 23.66 6.29
CA ASN A 225 23.41 23.71 7.73
C ASN A 225 24.21 24.95 8.13
N ILE A 226 23.54 25.93 8.72
CA ILE A 226 24.17 27.11 9.29
C ILE A 226 24.23 26.91 10.79
N GLN A 227 25.45 26.73 11.35
CA GLN A 227 25.67 26.81 12.77
C GLN A 227 25.90 28.29 13.11
N LEU A 228 24.97 28.88 13.85
CA LEU A 228 25.07 30.23 14.42
C LEU A 228 25.86 30.19 15.72
#